data_902567b5f4282d6ca11d39c150954c7e
#
_entry.id   902567b5f4282d6ca11d39c150954c7e
#
_cell.length_a   1.000
_cell.length_b   1.000
_cell.length_c   1.000
_cell.angle_alpha   90.00
_cell.angle_beta   90.00
_cell.angle_gamma   90.00
#
_symmetry.space_group_name_H-M   'P 1'
#
loop_
_entity.id
_entity.type
_entity.pdbx_description
1 polymer ?
#
loop_
_entity_poly.entity_id
_entity_poly.type
_entity_poly.pdbx_seq_one_letter_code
_entity_poly.pdbx_strand_id
1 'polypeptide(L)'
;MILVTGGCFQGKKKYAFRQFGICPEDAADGASCPLEAIYEAGMLYHFHEYIRRLMQEGREFSLEELLERNPQIVLVTNELGYGVVPVDQFDRAYREKTGRVCCKVAQAAQEVHRVVCGLGTVIKHG
;
A
#
# COMPACT_ATOMS: atom_id res chain seq x y z
N MET A 1 3.04 -10.76 -4.85
CA MET A 1 2.68 -9.49 -4.22
C MET A 1 1.42 -9.67 -3.39
N ILE A 2 1.41 -9.10 -2.21
CA ILE A 2 0.27 -9.15 -1.29
C ILE A 2 -0.11 -7.72 -0.93
N LEU A 3 -1.41 -7.45 -0.92
CA LEU A 3 -1.94 -6.15 -0.49
C LEU A 3 -2.66 -6.30 0.84
N VAL A 4 -2.28 -5.47 1.81
CA VAL A 4 -2.96 -5.38 3.10
C VAL A 4 -3.60 -3.99 3.19
N THR A 5 -4.90 -3.94 3.36
CA THR A 5 -5.66 -2.69 3.37
C THR A 5 -6.53 -2.60 4.63
N GLY A 6 -7.01 -1.41 4.92
CA GLY A 6 -7.88 -1.14 6.07
C GLY A 6 -7.86 0.34 6.40
N GLY A 7 -8.75 0.75 7.30
CA GLY A 7 -8.80 2.13 7.77
C GLY A 7 -7.60 2.52 8.63
N CYS A 8 -7.51 3.80 8.97
CA CYS A 8 -6.49 4.28 9.90
C CYS A 8 -6.63 3.57 11.26
N PHE A 9 -5.49 3.32 11.89
CA PHE A 9 -5.43 2.76 13.25
C PHE A 9 -6.09 1.39 13.41
N GLN A 10 -6.12 0.59 12.32
CA GLN A 10 -6.71 -0.76 12.38
C GLN A 10 -5.68 -1.85 12.63
N GLY A 11 -4.42 -1.50 12.85
CA GLY A 11 -3.38 -2.49 13.17
C GLY A 11 -2.82 -3.23 11.97
N LYS A 12 -2.90 -2.65 10.77
CA LYS A 12 -2.47 -3.29 9.52
C LYS A 12 -0.98 -3.64 9.51
N LYS A 13 -0.13 -2.71 9.93
CA LYS A 13 1.32 -2.94 9.92
C LYS A 13 1.70 -4.09 10.84
N LYS A 14 1.17 -4.08 12.06
CA LYS A 14 1.41 -5.14 13.02
C LYS A 14 0.90 -6.49 12.51
N TYR A 15 -0.29 -6.50 11.92
CA TYR A 15 -0.86 -7.69 11.30
C TYR A 15 0.06 -8.22 10.20
N ALA A 16 0.53 -7.35 9.33
CA ALA A 16 1.38 -7.75 8.20
C ALA A 16 2.71 -8.35 8.68
N PHE A 17 3.36 -7.73 9.66
CA PHE A 17 4.60 -8.27 10.22
C PHE A 17 4.39 -9.68 10.77
N ARG A 18 3.31 -9.88 11.50
CA ARG A 18 3.02 -11.17 12.13
C ARG A 18 2.62 -12.22 11.11
N GLN A 19 1.69 -11.86 10.22
CA GLN A 19 1.10 -12.80 9.27
C GLN A 19 2.11 -13.32 8.25
N PHE A 20 3.01 -12.44 7.79
CA PHE A 20 3.93 -12.79 6.72
C PHE A 20 5.37 -13.00 7.19
N GLY A 21 5.62 -12.90 8.49
CA GLY A 21 6.93 -13.18 9.07
C GLY A 21 8.05 -12.26 8.56
N ILE A 22 7.73 -10.99 8.31
CA ILE A 22 8.69 -10.05 7.75
C ILE A 22 9.58 -9.48 8.86
N CYS A 23 10.90 -9.45 8.62
CA CYS A 23 11.83 -8.81 9.55
C CYS A 23 11.69 -7.29 9.47
N PRO A 24 11.72 -6.58 10.61
CA PRO A 24 11.60 -5.11 10.59
C PRO A 24 12.62 -4.41 9.69
N GLU A 25 13.84 -4.93 9.57
CA GLU A 25 14.87 -4.35 8.70
C GLU A 25 14.55 -4.51 7.20
N ASP A 26 13.64 -5.41 6.84
CA ASP A 26 13.19 -5.60 5.47
C ASP A 26 11.95 -4.78 5.14
N ALA A 27 11.46 -3.98 6.08
CA ALA A 27 10.29 -3.13 5.89
C ALA A 27 10.71 -1.69 5.65
N ALA A 28 10.04 -1.03 4.72
CA ALA A 28 10.25 0.38 4.41
C ALA A 28 8.98 1.18 4.68
N ASP A 29 9.17 2.40 5.18
CA ASP A 29 8.07 3.34 5.39
C ASP A 29 7.87 4.17 4.12
N GLY A 30 6.75 3.99 3.45
CA GLY A 30 6.43 4.72 2.23
C GLY A 30 6.40 6.23 2.40
N ALA A 31 6.19 6.72 3.63
CA ALA A 31 6.17 8.15 3.91
C ALA A 31 7.57 8.78 3.90
N SER A 32 8.63 8.02 4.07
CA SER A 32 9.97 8.58 4.27
C SER A 32 11.11 7.84 3.57
N CYS A 33 10.87 6.63 3.06
CA CYS A 33 11.94 5.83 2.44
C CYS A 33 12.39 6.43 1.10
N PRO A 34 13.61 6.08 0.63
CA PRO A 34 13.97 6.37 -0.76
C PRO A 34 12.94 5.74 -1.70
N LEU A 35 12.57 6.45 -2.77
CA LEU A 35 11.54 5.96 -3.68
C LEU A 35 11.91 4.61 -4.32
N GLU A 36 13.19 4.34 -4.50
CA GLU A 36 13.66 3.09 -5.06
C GLU A 36 13.60 1.91 -4.07
N ALA A 37 13.38 2.19 -2.79
CA ALA A 37 13.32 1.13 -1.77
C ALA A 37 12.18 0.13 -2.01
N ILE A 38 11.13 0.54 -2.71
CA ILE A 38 10.00 -0.35 -3.04
C ILE A 38 10.45 -1.57 -3.86
N TYR A 39 11.54 -1.46 -4.59
CA TYR A 39 12.03 -2.55 -5.44
C TYR A 39 12.88 -3.57 -4.69
N GLU A 40 13.18 -3.32 -3.42
CA GLU A 40 14.06 -4.19 -2.62
C GLU A 40 13.42 -4.63 -1.30
N ALA A 41 12.45 -3.87 -0.80
CA ALA A 41 11.84 -4.14 0.51
C ALA A 41 10.98 -5.40 0.48
N GLY A 42 10.97 -6.13 1.59
CA GLY A 42 10.02 -7.24 1.78
C GLY A 42 8.62 -6.73 2.06
N MET A 43 8.51 -5.54 2.67
CA MET A 43 7.24 -4.89 2.93
C MET A 43 7.41 -3.38 2.80
N LEU A 44 6.43 -2.71 2.20
CA LEU A 44 6.35 -1.26 2.22
C LEU A 44 5.00 -0.88 2.83
N TYR A 45 5.05 -0.28 4.03
CA TYR A 45 3.85 0.23 4.68
C TYR A 45 3.68 1.72 4.38
N HIS A 46 2.52 2.28 4.68
CA HIS A 46 2.13 3.63 4.25
C HIS A 46 2.24 3.79 2.74
N PHE A 47 1.76 2.80 2.00
CA PHE A 47 1.82 2.83 0.55
C PHE A 47 1.05 4.02 -0.03
N HIS A 48 -0.05 4.42 0.60
CA HIS A 48 -0.80 5.61 0.22
C HIS A 48 0.06 6.88 0.29
N GLU A 49 0.93 7.00 1.30
CA GLU A 49 1.87 8.13 1.41
C GLU A 49 2.97 8.07 0.35
N TYR A 50 3.40 6.87 -0.01
CA TYR A 50 4.34 6.67 -1.12
C TYR A 50 3.75 7.20 -2.43
N ILE A 51 2.49 6.89 -2.71
CA ILE A 51 1.78 7.39 -3.90
C ILE A 51 1.70 8.91 -3.86
N ARG A 52 1.39 9.49 -2.70
CA ARG A 52 1.33 10.94 -2.53
C ARG A 52 2.66 11.60 -2.89
N ARG A 53 3.76 11.02 -2.44
CA ARG A 53 5.10 11.53 -2.74
C ARG A 53 5.43 11.47 -4.23
N LEU A 54 5.08 10.38 -4.89
CA LEU A 54 5.25 10.27 -6.34
C LEU A 54 4.48 11.37 -7.05
N MET A 55 3.24 11.62 -6.66
CA MET A 55 2.43 12.68 -7.25
C MET A 55 3.05 14.06 -7.07
N GLN A 56 3.59 14.34 -5.87
CA GLN A 56 4.24 15.61 -5.57
C GLN A 56 5.48 15.83 -6.44
N GLU A 57 6.13 14.76 -6.87
CA GLU A 57 7.31 14.83 -7.72
C GLU A 57 6.96 14.66 -9.21
N GLY A 58 5.69 14.56 -9.55
CA GLY A 58 5.26 14.37 -10.94
C GLY A 58 5.66 13.02 -11.52
N ARG A 59 5.85 12.00 -10.68
CA ARG A 59 6.24 10.66 -11.11
C ARG A 59 5.05 9.72 -11.09
N GLU A 60 5.08 8.73 -11.99
CA GLU A 60 4.04 7.71 -12.07
C GLU A 60 4.50 6.40 -11.41
N PHE A 61 3.56 5.74 -10.74
CA PHE A 61 3.80 4.41 -10.19
C PHE A 61 3.67 3.37 -11.32
N SER A 62 4.68 2.52 -11.47
CA SER A 62 4.64 1.43 -12.45
C SER A 62 4.46 0.10 -11.73
N LEU A 63 3.24 -0.43 -11.78
CA LEU A 63 2.95 -1.74 -11.23
C LEU A 63 3.72 -2.84 -11.97
N GLU A 64 3.86 -2.70 -13.28
CA GLU A 64 4.59 -3.67 -14.11
C GLU A 64 6.04 -3.79 -13.69
N GLU A 65 6.72 -2.65 -13.46
CA GLU A 65 8.10 -2.64 -13.01
C GLU A 65 8.22 -3.26 -11.60
N LEU A 66 7.28 -2.95 -10.73
CA LEU A 66 7.29 -3.52 -9.38
C LEU A 66 7.15 -5.04 -9.41
N LEU A 67 6.22 -5.55 -10.20
CA LEU A 67 6.01 -7.00 -10.33
C LEU A 67 7.22 -7.70 -10.94
N GLU A 68 7.91 -7.04 -11.86
CA GLU A 68 9.11 -7.57 -12.48
C GLU A 68 10.30 -7.61 -11.51
N ARG A 69 10.49 -6.53 -10.75
CA ARG A 69 11.66 -6.37 -9.90
C ARG A 69 11.47 -6.90 -8.48
N ASN A 70 10.24 -6.89 -7.96
CA ASN A 70 9.98 -7.29 -6.58
C ASN A 70 8.59 -7.93 -6.43
N PRO A 71 8.39 -9.11 -7.05
CA PRO A 71 7.06 -9.73 -7.11
C PRO A 71 6.55 -10.26 -5.77
N GLN A 72 7.40 -10.36 -4.75
CA GLN A 72 7.03 -10.91 -3.45
C GLN A 72 6.70 -9.84 -2.40
N ILE A 73 6.71 -8.58 -2.77
CA ILE A 73 6.51 -7.47 -1.82
C ILE A 73 5.12 -7.53 -1.17
N VAL A 74 5.07 -7.12 0.10
CA VAL A 74 3.82 -6.89 0.82
C VAL A 74 3.61 -5.37 0.89
N LEU A 75 2.48 -4.91 0.35
CA LEU A 75 2.11 -3.50 0.39
C LEU A 75 1.02 -3.30 1.43
N VAL A 76 1.23 -2.33 2.32
CA VAL A 76 0.27 -1.99 3.38
C VAL A 76 -0.23 -0.57 3.16
N THR A 77 -1.53 -0.41 3.02
CA THR A 77 -2.12 0.89 2.68
C THR A 77 -3.37 1.18 3.50
N ASN A 78 -3.66 2.47 3.69
CA ASN A 78 -4.94 2.88 4.26
C ASN A 78 -5.99 2.93 3.14
N GLU A 79 -7.23 2.62 3.51
CA GLU A 79 -8.38 2.92 2.67
C GLU A 79 -8.65 4.42 2.79
N LEU A 80 -8.69 5.12 1.64
CA LEU A 80 -8.91 6.55 1.59
C LEU A 80 -10.33 6.85 1.10
N GLY A 81 -10.86 8.00 1.52
CA GLY A 81 -12.14 8.49 1.00
C GLY A 81 -13.35 8.26 1.87
N TYR A 82 -13.20 7.65 3.04
CA TYR A 82 -14.33 7.44 3.94
C TYR A 82 -14.69 8.71 4.70
N GLY A 83 -15.91 9.21 4.47
CA GLY A 83 -16.55 10.19 5.35
C GLY A 83 -16.08 11.63 5.24
N VAL A 84 -15.05 11.94 4.47
CA VAL A 84 -14.54 13.31 4.33
C VAL A 84 -14.51 13.72 2.87
N VAL A 85 -15.18 14.84 2.57
CA VAL A 85 -15.13 15.41 1.22
C VAL A 85 -13.82 16.21 1.09
N PRO A 86 -12.97 15.91 0.09
CA PRO A 86 -11.73 16.67 -0.11
C PRO A 86 -12.05 18.13 -0.46
N VAL A 87 -11.30 19.06 0.17
CA VAL A 87 -11.51 20.49 -0.05
C VAL A 87 -10.66 21.08 -1.15
N ASP A 88 -9.51 20.49 -1.49
CA ASP A 88 -8.62 21.00 -2.52
C ASP A 88 -8.44 20.03 -3.68
N GLN A 89 -7.94 20.55 -4.80
CA GLN A 89 -7.74 19.76 -6.03
C GLN A 89 -6.70 18.66 -5.87
N PHE A 90 -5.62 18.96 -5.15
CA PHE A 90 -4.57 17.96 -4.95
C PHE A 90 -5.11 16.79 -4.13
N ASP A 91 -5.87 17.06 -3.08
CA ASP A 91 -6.41 16.02 -2.22
C ASP A 91 -7.38 15.11 -2.99
N ARG A 92 -8.22 15.70 -3.87
CA ARG A 92 -9.10 14.92 -4.74
C ARG A 92 -8.29 14.03 -5.70
N ALA A 93 -7.30 14.62 -6.37
CA ALA A 93 -6.46 13.89 -7.30
C ALA A 93 -5.70 12.76 -6.60
N TYR A 94 -5.21 13.02 -5.40
CA TYR A 94 -4.53 12.04 -4.58
C TYR A 94 -5.45 10.85 -4.24
N ARG A 95 -6.67 11.13 -3.78
CA ARG A 95 -7.62 10.07 -3.42
C ARG A 95 -8.02 9.24 -4.63
N GLU A 96 -8.28 9.88 -5.75
CA GLU A 96 -8.60 9.19 -7.01
C GLU A 96 -7.44 8.33 -7.49
N LYS A 97 -6.23 8.88 -7.49
CA LYS A 97 -5.03 8.18 -7.93
C LYS A 97 -4.75 6.97 -7.05
N THR A 98 -4.81 7.16 -5.72
CA THR A 98 -4.60 6.09 -4.76
C THR A 98 -5.62 4.98 -4.94
N GLY A 99 -6.89 5.33 -5.11
CA GLY A 99 -7.95 4.36 -5.37
C GLY A 99 -7.70 3.54 -6.61
N ARG A 100 -7.32 4.21 -7.71
CA ARG A 100 -7.03 3.51 -8.98
C ARG A 100 -5.82 2.61 -8.88
N VAL A 101 -4.73 3.09 -8.25
CA VAL A 101 -3.52 2.29 -8.07
C VAL A 101 -3.82 1.08 -7.20
N CYS A 102 -4.52 1.27 -6.08
CA CYS A 102 -4.86 0.16 -5.19
C CYS A 102 -5.78 -0.86 -5.84
N CYS A 103 -6.71 -0.43 -6.71
CA CYS A 103 -7.51 -1.37 -7.49
C CYS A 103 -6.67 -2.23 -8.43
N LYS A 104 -5.71 -1.61 -9.12
CA LYS A 104 -4.80 -2.35 -9.99
C LYS A 104 -3.92 -3.31 -9.20
N VAL A 105 -3.40 -2.86 -8.07
CA VAL A 105 -2.60 -3.70 -7.18
C VAL A 105 -3.42 -4.89 -6.68
N ALA A 106 -4.65 -4.65 -6.25
CA ALA A 106 -5.53 -5.71 -5.77
C ALA A 106 -5.82 -6.75 -6.86
N GLN A 107 -6.00 -6.31 -8.09
CA GLN A 107 -6.23 -7.22 -9.22
C GLN A 107 -5.01 -8.09 -9.50
N ALA A 108 -3.81 -7.52 -9.39
CA ALA A 108 -2.56 -8.22 -9.68
C ALA A 108 -2.04 -9.05 -8.49
N ALA A 109 -2.42 -8.69 -7.27
CA ALA A 109 -1.92 -9.35 -6.06
C ALA A 109 -2.40 -10.80 -5.96
N GLN A 110 -1.55 -11.67 -5.44
CA GLN A 110 -1.92 -13.06 -5.15
C GLN A 110 -2.91 -13.12 -3.99
N GLU A 111 -2.75 -12.24 -3.00
CA GLU A 111 -3.64 -12.16 -1.84
C GLU A 111 -3.93 -10.71 -1.51
N VAL A 112 -5.16 -10.47 -1.06
CA VAL A 112 -5.57 -9.18 -0.51
C VAL A 112 -6.19 -9.44 0.85
N HIS A 113 -5.65 -8.80 1.88
CA HIS A 113 -6.15 -8.90 3.24
C HIS A 113 -6.72 -7.56 3.69
N ARG A 114 -7.89 -7.58 4.29
CA ARG A 114 -8.47 -6.39 4.92
C ARG A 114 -8.39 -6.54 6.42
N VAL A 115 -7.87 -5.52 7.10
CA VAL A 115 -7.69 -5.54 8.55
C VAL A 115 -8.66 -4.57 9.22
N VAL A 116 -9.43 -5.10 10.17
CA VAL A 116 -10.35 -4.31 10.99
C VAL A 116 -10.07 -4.68 12.45
N CYS A 117 -9.74 -3.68 13.26
CA CYS A 117 -9.42 -3.87 14.68
C CYS A 117 -8.36 -4.96 14.92
N GLY A 118 -7.33 -4.98 14.09
CA GLY A 118 -6.25 -5.94 14.19
C GLY A 118 -6.57 -7.34 13.66
N LEU A 119 -7.79 -7.56 13.20
CA LEU A 119 -8.21 -8.86 12.67
C LEU A 119 -8.21 -8.82 11.15
N GLY A 120 -7.46 -9.71 10.54
CA GLY A 120 -7.35 -9.78 9.09
C GLY A 120 -8.38 -10.73 8.49
N THR A 121 -8.99 -10.29 7.39
CA THR A 121 -9.86 -11.11 6.56
C THR A 121 -9.26 -11.20 5.18
N VAL A 122 -9.08 -12.41 4.67
CA VAL A 122 -8.57 -12.61 3.31
C VAL A 122 -9.75 -12.43 2.35
N ILE A 123 -9.70 -11.36 1.54
CA ILE A 123 -10.77 -11.07 0.58
C ILE A 123 -10.40 -11.50 -0.84
N LYS A 124 -9.13 -11.86 -1.08
CA LYS A 124 -8.67 -12.50 -2.30
C LYS A 124 -7.49 -13.40 -1.98
N HIS A 125 -7.52 -14.63 -2.46
CA HIS A 125 -6.38 -15.53 -2.43
C HIS A 125 -6.42 -16.39 -3.68
N GLY A 126 -5.27 -16.68 -4.19
CA GLY A 126 -5.21 -17.40 -5.43
C GLY A 126 -3.87 -17.95 -5.66
#